data_4254c2a71bac4d4f84496e87fccd370a
#
_entry.id   4254c2a71bac4d4f84496e87fccd370a
#
_cell.length_a   1.000
_cell.length_b   1.000
_cell.length_c   1.000
_cell.angle_alpha   90.00
_cell.angle_beta   90.00
_cell.angle_gamma   90.00
#
_symmetry.space_group_name_H-M   'P 1'
#
loop_
_entity.id
_entity.type
_entity.pdbx_description
1 polymer ?
#
loop_
_entity_poly.entity_id
_entity_poly.type
_entity_poly.pdbx_seq_one_letter_code
_entity_poly.pdbx_strand_id
1 'polypeptide(L)'
;TEDGTGSGWAGATHYDWSRIDPSKLGARATQKARTSVHPMAIEPGRYTVVFEPTAVGNLVQFIAGALNARAADEGRSFFSLPGGKNKIGQKIVDERVTILSDPFDPDVAGSPFTGDGLPTQRVVWIENGVVKTLNYDRYWAQKNGRAPTASGGSIKMSGGTTSIDDMIKSTQRGLLVTRFWYLRPVDQRTILYTGLTRDGTFLIENGKITKPVKNLRFNDSPVFMLNNLEAMGIPERVSASEGGDPGQAIMVPPIKVRDFNFTSLSDAV
;
A
#
# COMPACT_ATOMS: atom_id res chain seq x y z
N THR A 1 -8.79 2.29 24.30
CA THR A 1 -8.87 1.73 25.67
C THR A 1 -9.20 2.80 26.68
N GLU A 2 -9.67 2.43 27.87
CA GLU A 2 -10.08 3.37 28.93
C GLU A 2 -8.94 4.29 29.38
N ASP A 3 -7.71 3.79 29.42
CA ASP A 3 -6.52 4.56 29.76
C ASP A 3 -5.97 5.40 28.61
N GLY A 4 -6.60 5.36 27.43
CA GLY A 4 -6.19 6.10 26.24
C GLY A 4 -4.88 5.65 25.60
N THR A 5 -4.23 4.58 26.08
CA THR A 5 -2.91 4.17 25.59
C THR A 5 -2.96 3.17 24.45
N GLY A 6 -4.06 2.43 24.29
CA GLY A 6 -4.24 1.43 23.25
C GLY A 6 -5.31 1.81 22.25
N SER A 7 -5.05 1.57 20.97
CA SER A 7 -6.01 1.76 19.89
C SER A 7 -5.96 0.58 18.91
N GLY A 8 -7.06 0.35 18.21
CA GLY A 8 -7.15 -0.71 17.21
C GLY A 8 -8.18 -0.38 16.15
N TRP A 9 -7.86 -0.70 14.93
CA TRP A 9 -8.72 -0.51 13.77
C TRP A 9 -8.81 -1.79 12.94
N ALA A 10 -10.00 -2.03 12.41
CA ALA A 10 -10.23 -3.00 11.35
C ALA A 10 -11.34 -2.48 10.44
N GLY A 11 -11.20 -2.66 9.15
CA GLY A 11 -12.17 -2.22 8.16
C GLY A 11 -12.22 -3.16 6.98
N ALA A 12 -13.37 -3.20 6.32
CA ALA A 12 -13.59 -3.89 5.07
C ALA A 12 -14.49 -3.03 4.17
N THR A 13 -14.32 -3.19 2.88
CA THR A 13 -15.21 -2.60 1.87
C THR A 13 -15.55 -3.62 0.83
N HIS A 14 -16.83 -3.80 0.52
CA HIS A 14 -17.30 -4.70 -0.54
C HIS A 14 -18.67 -4.23 -1.02
N TYR A 15 -18.96 -4.38 -2.31
CA TYR A 15 -20.28 -4.08 -2.88
C TYR A 15 -21.34 -5.12 -2.48
N ASP A 16 -20.93 -6.31 -2.08
CA ASP A 16 -21.78 -7.36 -1.53
C ASP A 16 -21.63 -7.37 -0.01
N TRP A 17 -22.68 -6.93 0.69
CA TRP A 17 -22.71 -6.87 2.15
C TRP A 17 -22.49 -8.24 2.82
N SER A 18 -22.90 -9.33 2.19
CA SER A 18 -22.70 -10.68 2.74
C SER A 18 -21.22 -11.07 2.90
N ARG A 19 -20.33 -10.36 2.21
CA ARG A 19 -18.88 -10.52 2.32
C ARG A 19 -18.24 -9.72 3.46
N ILE A 20 -19.01 -8.91 4.18
CA ILE A 20 -18.53 -8.12 5.32
C ILE A 20 -19.07 -8.75 6.59
N ASP A 21 -18.17 -9.13 7.50
CA ASP A 21 -18.49 -9.65 8.83
C ASP A 21 -18.16 -8.59 9.90
N PRO A 22 -19.14 -7.77 10.33
CA PRO A 22 -18.89 -6.71 11.32
C PRO A 22 -18.42 -7.26 12.66
N SER A 23 -18.86 -8.47 13.04
CA SER A 23 -18.45 -9.09 14.32
C SER A 23 -16.97 -9.44 14.31
N LYS A 24 -16.46 -10.01 13.21
CA LYS A 24 -15.01 -10.28 13.06
C LYS A 24 -14.21 -8.99 13.02
N LEU A 25 -14.69 -7.95 12.33
CA LEU A 25 -14.02 -6.65 12.30
C LEU A 25 -13.95 -6.03 13.70
N GLY A 26 -15.07 -6.02 14.43
CA GLY A 26 -15.10 -5.55 15.81
C GLY A 26 -14.15 -6.31 16.73
N ALA A 27 -14.14 -7.66 16.65
CA ALA A 27 -13.22 -8.50 17.41
C ALA A 27 -11.74 -8.21 17.08
N ARG A 28 -11.40 -8.05 15.79
CA ARG A 28 -10.04 -7.72 15.34
C ARG A 28 -9.59 -6.34 15.84
N ALA A 29 -10.43 -5.31 15.74
CA ALA A 29 -10.14 -3.98 16.24
C ALA A 29 -9.95 -3.99 17.77
N THR A 30 -10.85 -4.65 18.51
CA THR A 30 -10.75 -4.81 19.96
C THR A 30 -9.47 -5.55 20.37
N GLN A 31 -9.14 -6.62 19.68
CA GLN A 31 -7.90 -7.37 19.96
C GLN A 31 -6.67 -6.48 19.77
N LYS A 32 -6.58 -5.71 18.68
CA LYS A 32 -5.48 -4.76 18.45
C LYS A 32 -5.42 -3.70 19.54
N ALA A 33 -6.55 -3.11 19.93
CA ALA A 33 -6.61 -2.13 20.99
C ALA A 33 -6.09 -2.70 22.32
N ARG A 34 -6.53 -3.91 22.70
CA ARG A 34 -6.08 -4.57 23.94
C ARG A 34 -4.59 -4.92 23.95
N THR A 35 -4.04 -5.31 22.81
CA THR A 35 -2.63 -5.70 22.71
C THR A 35 -1.68 -4.51 22.52
N SER A 36 -2.20 -3.33 22.18
CA SER A 36 -1.41 -2.11 21.97
C SER A 36 -1.34 -1.19 23.20
N VAL A 37 -1.88 -1.59 24.37
CA VAL A 37 -1.83 -0.79 25.61
C VAL A 37 -0.40 -0.63 26.13
N HIS A 38 -0.12 0.53 26.74
CA HIS A 38 1.18 0.85 27.34
C HIS A 38 2.36 0.68 26.35
N PRO A 39 2.28 1.30 25.15
CA PRO A 39 3.30 1.13 24.13
C PRO A 39 4.64 1.72 24.60
N MET A 40 5.71 0.98 24.35
CA MET A 40 7.06 1.44 24.66
C MET A 40 7.67 2.26 23.53
N ALA A 41 8.53 3.20 23.86
CA ALA A 41 9.38 3.86 22.88
C ALA A 41 10.50 2.92 22.41
N ILE A 42 10.81 2.99 21.12
CA ILE A 42 12.00 2.36 20.54
C ILE A 42 12.78 3.39 19.74
N GLU A 43 14.06 3.15 19.51
CA GLU A 43 14.88 4.03 18.68
C GLU A 43 14.39 4.03 17.23
N PRO A 44 14.19 5.20 16.60
CA PRO A 44 13.96 5.29 15.17
C PRO A 44 15.12 4.70 14.37
N GLY A 45 14.85 4.27 13.14
CA GLY A 45 15.88 3.66 12.31
C GLY A 45 15.28 2.79 11.21
N ARG A 46 16.11 1.97 10.59
CA ARG A 46 15.68 1.01 9.57
C ARG A 46 15.38 -0.33 10.23
N TYR A 47 14.21 -0.86 9.88
CA TYR A 47 13.72 -2.12 10.43
C TYR A 47 13.29 -3.08 9.32
N THR A 48 13.41 -4.37 9.58
CA THR A 48 12.58 -5.36 8.90
C THR A 48 11.14 -5.18 9.38
N VAL A 49 10.20 -5.08 8.45
CA VAL A 49 8.78 -4.84 8.79
C VAL A 49 7.89 -5.86 8.12
N VAL A 50 6.98 -6.40 8.91
CA VAL A 50 5.82 -7.15 8.40
C VAL A 50 4.66 -6.16 8.32
N PHE A 51 4.12 -5.93 7.13
CA PHE A 51 2.97 -5.07 6.90
C PHE A 51 1.71 -5.88 6.73
N GLU A 52 0.65 -5.54 7.49
CA GLU A 52 -0.69 -6.03 7.17
C GLU A 52 -1.19 -5.44 5.84
N PRO A 53 -2.15 -6.09 5.16
CA PRO A 53 -2.66 -5.64 3.86
C PRO A 53 -3.12 -4.17 3.85
N THR A 54 -3.72 -3.68 4.94
CA THR A 54 -4.13 -2.26 5.05
C THR A 54 -2.93 -1.32 4.95
N ALA A 55 -1.83 -1.62 5.65
CA ALA A 55 -0.61 -0.81 5.57
C ALA A 55 0.00 -0.84 4.16
N VAL A 56 -0.02 -2.00 3.50
CA VAL A 56 0.44 -2.13 2.09
C VAL A 56 -0.44 -1.30 1.16
N GLY A 57 -1.76 -1.39 1.29
CA GLY A 57 -2.72 -0.61 0.50
C GLY A 57 -2.54 0.89 0.68
N ASN A 58 -2.29 1.36 1.91
CA ASN A 58 -1.99 2.75 2.22
C ASN A 58 -0.81 3.31 1.42
N LEU A 59 0.19 2.48 1.09
CA LEU A 59 1.39 2.91 0.36
C LEU A 59 1.30 2.62 -1.14
N VAL A 60 0.80 1.46 -1.56
CA VAL A 60 0.74 1.06 -2.98
C VAL A 60 -0.17 1.99 -3.80
N GLN A 61 -1.22 2.56 -3.20
CA GLN A 61 -2.07 3.55 -3.88
C GLN A 61 -1.27 4.74 -4.45
N PHE A 62 -0.14 5.11 -3.84
CA PHE A 62 0.67 6.23 -4.31
C PHE A 62 1.48 5.89 -5.56
N ILE A 63 1.86 4.64 -5.77
CA ILE A 63 2.41 4.20 -7.06
C ILE A 63 1.35 4.36 -8.16
N ALA A 64 0.12 3.90 -7.89
CA ALA A 64 -0.97 4.03 -8.84
C ALA A 64 -1.33 5.50 -9.14
N GLY A 65 -1.36 6.36 -8.13
CA GLY A 65 -1.57 7.80 -8.29
C GLY A 65 -0.48 8.50 -9.10
N ALA A 66 0.75 7.97 -9.10
CA ALA A 66 1.88 8.54 -9.83
C ALA A 66 1.95 8.11 -11.31
N LEU A 67 1.12 7.18 -11.77
CA LEU A 67 1.14 6.61 -13.14
C LEU A 67 0.70 7.58 -14.25
N ASN A 68 0.63 8.88 -14.00
CA ASN A 68 0.21 9.89 -14.97
C ASN A 68 1.26 10.07 -16.08
N ALA A 69 0.87 9.75 -17.32
CA ALA A 69 1.76 9.77 -18.47
C ALA A 69 2.24 11.19 -18.80
N ARG A 70 1.36 12.19 -18.74
CA ARG A 70 1.73 13.59 -18.99
C ARG A 70 2.77 14.09 -18.00
N ALA A 71 2.56 13.82 -16.71
CA ALA A 71 3.52 14.20 -15.68
C ALA A 71 4.88 13.50 -15.88
N ALA A 72 4.88 12.24 -16.33
CA ALA A 72 6.09 11.51 -16.65
C ALA A 72 6.85 12.12 -17.83
N ASP A 73 6.18 12.36 -18.95
CA ASP A 73 6.77 12.92 -20.18
C ASP A 73 7.25 14.37 -20.00
N GLU A 74 6.58 15.15 -19.12
CA GLU A 74 6.96 16.52 -18.75
C GLU A 74 8.05 16.60 -17.66
N GLY A 75 8.63 15.48 -17.19
CA GLY A 75 9.72 15.46 -16.22
C GLY A 75 9.33 15.72 -14.77
N ARG A 76 8.03 15.60 -14.42
CA ARG A 76 7.46 15.97 -13.12
C ARG A 76 7.13 14.79 -12.21
N SER A 77 7.47 13.55 -12.60
CA SER A 77 7.07 12.34 -11.89
C SER A 77 8.25 11.38 -11.69
N PHE A 78 8.08 10.41 -10.79
CA PHE A 78 9.00 9.28 -10.65
C PHE A 78 9.20 8.53 -11.99
N PHE A 79 8.17 8.47 -12.81
CA PHE A 79 8.21 7.75 -14.09
C PHE A 79 8.89 8.53 -15.21
N SER A 80 9.44 9.70 -14.93
CA SER A 80 10.16 10.53 -15.89
C SER A 80 11.58 10.01 -16.16
N LEU A 81 12.03 10.22 -17.40
CA LEU A 81 13.44 10.06 -17.83
C LEU A 81 13.89 11.33 -18.56
N PRO A 82 15.20 11.61 -18.64
CA PRO A 82 15.72 12.72 -19.40
C PRO A 82 15.25 12.71 -20.86
N GLY A 83 15.09 13.93 -21.44
CA GLY A 83 14.73 14.09 -22.85
C GLY A 83 13.26 13.81 -23.17
N GLY A 84 12.33 14.02 -22.22
CA GLY A 84 10.89 13.83 -22.43
C GLY A 84 10.48 12.36 -22.58
N LYS A 85 11.32 11.45 -22.08
CA LYS A 85 11.06 9.99 -22.07
C LYS A 85 10.46 9.57 -20.72
N ASN A 86 9.93 8.37 -20.67
CA ASN A 86 9.37 7.78 -19.45
C ASN A 86 9.88 6.35 -19.21
N LYS A 87 9.57 5.80 -18.04
CA LYS A 87 10.07 4.49 -17.58
C LYS A 87 9.28 3.29 -18.10
N ILE A 88 8.41 3.42 -19.10
CA ILE A 88 7.80 2.23 -19.73
C ILE A 88 8.90 1.31 -20.22
N GLY A 89 8.81 0.02 -19.89
CA GLY A 89 9.81 -1.01 -20.18
C GLY A 89 10.94 -1.13 -19.15
N GLN A 90 11.01 -0.25 -18.13
CA GLN A 90 12.03 -0.36 -17.08
C GLN A 90 11.53 -1.13 -15.86
N LYS A 91 12.41 -1.94 -15.27
CA LYS A 91 12.18 -2.57 -13.97
C LYS A 91 12.35 -1.52 -12.87
N ILE A 92 11.35 -1.36 -12.03
CA ILE A 92 11.32 -0.36 -10.95
C ILE A 92 11.11 -0.97 -9.56
N VAL A 93 10.60 -2.18 -9.46
CA VAL A 93 10.38 -2.93 -8.22
C VAL A 93 10.78 -4.40 -8.39
N ASP A 94 10.67 -5.17 -7.30
CA ASP A 94 10.96 -6.61 -7.30
C ASP A 94 10.13 -7.35 -8.38
N GLU A 95 10.71 -8.34 -9.01
CA GLU A 95 10.07 -9.13 -10.10
C GLU A 95 8.85 -9.93 -9.68
N ARG A 96 8.66 -10.17 -8.39
CA ARG A 96 7.45 -10.81 -7.85
C ARG A 96 6.23 -9.88 -7.90
N VAL A 97 6.44 -8.57 -8.11
CA VAL A 97 5.38 -7.56 -8.08
C VAL A 97 4.76 -7.37 -9.45
N THR A 98 3.47 -7.65 -9.54
CA THR A 98 2.60 -7.27 -10.66
C THR A 98 1.44 -6.43 -10.11
N ILE A 99 1.18 -5.26 -10.72
CA ILE A 99 0.09 -4.35 -10.35
C ILE A 99 -0.79 -4.13 -11.58
N LEU A 100 -2.08 -4.36 -11.45
CA LEU A 100 -3.05 -4.22 -12.51
C LEU A 100 -4.36 -3.60 -12.02
N SER A 101 -5.18 -3.12 -12.96
CA SER A 101 -6.58 -2.80 -12.80
C SER A 101 -7.40 -3.73 -13.69
N ASP A 102 -8.43 -4.35 -13.13
CA ASP A 102 -9.40 -5.13 -13.88
C ASP A 102 -10.81 -4.74 -13.40
N PRO A 103 -11.59 -4.02 -14.21
CA PRO A 103 -12.91 -3.58 -13.80
C PRO A 103 -13.91 -4.74 -13.62
N PHE A 104 -13.60 -5.90 -14.18
CA PHE A 104 -14.46 -7.09 -14.15
C PHE A 104 -14.00 -8.14 -13.13
N ASP A 105 -12.93 -7.88 -12.38
CA ASP A 105 -12.50 -8.77 -11.29
C ASP A 105 -13.55 -8.77 -10.18
N PRO A 106 -14.19 -9.93 -9.86
CA PRO A 106 -15.27 -9.99 -8.86
C PRO A 106 -14.80 -9.65 -7.44
N ASP A 107 -13.51 -9.82 -7.15
CA ASP A 107 -12.98 -9.51 -5.83
C ASP A 107 -12.65 -8.02 -5.66
N VAL A 108 -12.35 -7.31 -6.76
CA VAL A 108 -11.92 -5.91 -6.73
C VAL A 108 -12.46 -5.12 -7.93
N ALA A 109 -13.74 -5.31 -8.23
CA ALA A 109 -14.40 -4.67 -9.35
C ALA A 109 -14.19 -3.14 -9.37
N GLY A 110 -13.99 -2.61 -10.57
CA GLY A 110 -13.86 -1.18 -10.82
C GLY A 110 -15.09 -0.58 -11.50
N SER A 111 -14.99 0.69 -11.92
CA SER A 111 -16.03 1.33 -12.74
C SER A 111 -16.03 0.73 -14.15
N PRO A 112 -17.21 0.49 -14.76
CA PRO A 112 -17.30 -0.02 -16.13
C PRO A 112 -16.98 1.03 -17.20
N PHE A 113 -16.89 2.31 -16.81
CA PHE A 113 -16.49 3.42 -17.68
C PHE A 113 -15.71 4.47 -16.91
N THR A 114 -14.84 5.19 -17.60
CA THR A 114 -14.08 6.33 -17.06
C THR A 114 -14.97 7.54 -16.87
N GLY A 115 -14.52 8.55 -16.12
CA GLY A 115 -15.25 9.81 -15.91
C GLY A 115 -15.53 10.59 -17.19
N ASP A 116 -14.76 10.35 -18.27
CA ASP A 116 -14.95 10.93 -19.60
C ASP A 116 -15.64 9.97 -20.59
N GLY A 117 -16.28 8.89 -20.08
CA GLY A 117 -17.17 8.01 -20.81
C GLY A 117 -16.49 6.94 -21.67
N LEU A 118 -15.23 6.61 -21.47
CA LEU A 118 -14.59 5.48 -22.15
C LEU A 118 -14.97 4.16 -21.46
N PRO A 119 -15.32 3.10 -22.20
CA PRO A 119 -15.45 1.78 -21.61
C PRO A 119 -14.11 1.33 -21.03
N THR A 120 -14.14 0.86 -19.79
CA THR A 120 -12.93 0.43 -19.11
C THR A 120 -12.53 -0.98 -19.50
N GLN A 121 -11.25 -1.25 -19.38
CA GLN A 121 -10.65 -2.53 -19.72
C GLN A 121 -9.60 -2.93 -18.67
N ARG A 122 -9.18 -4.18 -18.73
CA ARG A 122 -8.05 -4.62 -17.93
C ARG A 122 -6.77 -3.90 -18.36
N VAL A 123 -6.06 -3.31 -17.41
CA VAL A 123 -4.80 -2.59 -17.63
C VAL A 123 -3.75 -3.16 -16.70
N VAL A 124 -2.62 -3.60 -17.27
CA VAL A 124 -1.43 -4.01 -16.50
C VAL A 124 -0.48 -2.82 -16.41
N TRP A 125 -0.31 -2.28 -15.22
CA TRP A 125 0.56 -1.14 -14.94
C TRP A 125 2.02 -1.56 -14.81
N ILE A 126 2.25 -2.55 -13.96
CA ILE A 126 3.56 -3.14 -13.68
C ILE A 126 3.40 -4.65 -13.80
N GLU A 127 4.28 -5.29 -14.53
CA GLU A 127 4.33 -6.75 -14.68
C GLU A 127 5.74 -7.25 -14.38
N ASN A 128 5.86 -8.16 -13.42
CA ASN A 128 7.13 -8.70 -12.97
C ASN A 128 8.16 -7.58 -12.66
N GLY A 129 7.71 -6.54 -11.96
CA GLY A 129 8.52 -5.39 -11.60
C GLY A 129 8.74 -4.36 -12.70
N VAL A 130 8.32 -4.63 -13.95
CA VAL A 130 8.54 -3.78 -15.13
C VAL A 130 7.32 -2.95 -15.46
N VAL A 131 7.49 -1.63 -15.65
CA VAL A 131 6.42 -0.72 -16.08
C VAL A 131 5.93 -1.07 -17.47
N LYS A 132 4.66 -1.40 -17.64
CA LYS A 132 4.06 -1.79 -18.93
C LYS A 132 3.34 -0.62 -19.59
N THR A 133 2.68 0.21 -18.82
CA THR A 133 2.00 1.40 -19.34
C THR A 133 1.86 2.46 -18.27
N LEU A 134 1.51 3.67 -18.68
CA LEU A 134 1.11 4.79 -17.84
C LEU A 134 -0.31 5.21 -18.18
N ASN A 135 -0.92 6.01 -17.32
CA ASN A 135 -2.27 6.52 -17.53
C ASN A 135 -2.24 7.71 -18.52
N TYR A 136 -2.65 7.44 -19.76
CA TYR A 136 -2.83 8.42 -20.81
C TYR A 136 -4.30 8.83 -20.86
N ASP A 137 -4.63 10.05 -20.44
CA ASP A 137 -5.95 10.64 -20.68
C ASP A 137 -6.18 10.88 -22.19
N ARG A 138 -7.41 11.20 -22.59
CA ARG A 138 -7.76 11.41 -24.01
C ARG A 138 -6.89 12.47 -24.69
N TYR A 139 -6.66 13.59 -24.01
CA TYR A 139 -5.87 14.69 -24.55
C TYR A 139 -4.41 14.28 -24.78
N TRP A 140 -3.78 13.71 -23.76
CA TRP A 140 -2.37 13.33 -23.84
C TRP A 140 -2.13 12.15 -24.78
N ALA A 141 -3.09 11.23 -24.84
CA ALA A 141 -3.08 10.12 -25.78
C ALA A 141 -3.14 10.62 -27.23
N GLN A 142 -4.09 11.51 -27.54
CA GLN A 142 -4.21 12.12 -28.87
C GLN A 142 -2.93 12.88 -29.28
N LYS A 143 -2.38 13.68 -28.37
CA LYS A 143 -1.13 14.44 -28.60
C LYS A 143 0.06 13.53 -28.92
N ASN A 144 0.07 12.33 -28.39
CA ASN A 144 1.13 11.33 -28.57
C ASN A 144 0.78 10.24 -29.60
N GLY A 145 -0.29 10.41 -30.38
CA GLY A 145 -0.68 9.47 -31.45
C GLY A 145 -1.02 8.06 -30.97
N ARG A 146 -1.60 7.91 -29.77
CA ARG A 146 -1.92 6.62 -29.16
C ARG A 146 -3.33 6.57 -28.56
N ALA A 147 -3.80 5.38 -28.26
CA ALA A 147 -5.07 5.21 -27.56
C ALA A 147 -5.00 5.65 -26.09
N PRO A 148 -6.07 6.24 -25.54
CA PRO A 148 -6.15 6.55 -24.11
C PRO A 148 -6.17 5.27 -23.27
N THR A 149 -5.68 5.38 -22.03
CA THR A 149 -5.72 4.29 -21.06
C THR A 149 -7.04 4.39 -20.28
N ALA A 150 -7.92 3.41 -20.48
CA ALA A 150 -9.22 3.37 -19.82
C ALA A 150 -9.22 2.31 -18.69
N SER A 151 -8.81 2.69 -17.49
CA SER A 151 -8.86 1.80 -16.34
C SER A 151 -10.09 2.07 -15.46
N GLY A 152 -10.64 1.02 -14.84
CA GLY A 152 -11.78 1.12 -13.94
C GLY A 152 -11.44 1.64 -12.54
N GLY A 153 -10.19 2.03 -12.29
CA GLY A 153 -9.74 2.61 -11.04
C GLY A 153 -9.43 1.61 -9.92
N SER A 154 -9.80 0.34 -10.03
CA SER A 154 -9.39 -0.69 -9.07
C SER A 154 -7.89 -1.00 -9.17
N ILE A 155 -7.31 -1.49 -8.07
CA ILE A 155 -5.90 -1.90 -8.02
C ILE A 155 -5.82 -3.28 -7.41
N LYS A 156 -5.14 -4.19 -8.11
CA LYS A 156 -4.77 -5.51 -7.62
C LYS A 156 -3.28 -5.72 -7.75
N MET A 157 -2.64 -6.11 -6.65
CA MET A 157 -1.23 -6.48 -6.62
C MET A 157 -1.12 -8.00 -6.51
N SER A 158 -0.15 -8.58 -7.19
CA SER A 158 0.19 -10.00 -7.05
C SER A 158 0.50 -10.36 -5.59
N GLY A 159 0.33 -11.61 -5.26
CA GLY A 159 0.64 -12.13 -3.93
C GLY A 159 1.51 -13.38 -3.96
N GLY A 160 1.72 -13.92 -2.79
CA GLY A 160 2.40 -15.18 -2.51
C GLY A 160 1.54 -16.04 -1.60
N THR A 161 2.17 -16.91 -0.83
CA THR A 161 1.50 -17.88 0.06
C THR A 161 1.97 -17.79 1.51
N THR A 162 2.93 -16.90 1.81
CA THR A 162 3.51 -16.80 3.16
C THR A 162 2.53 -16.12 4.09
N SER A 163 2.13 -16.77 5.18
CA SER A 163 1.26 -16.17 6.19
C SER A 163 1.97 -15.06 6.97
N ILE A 164 1.19 -14.13 7.56
CA ILE A 164 1.73 -13.12 8.48
C ILE A 164 2.48 -13.80 9.65
N ASP A 165 1.94 -14.88 10.18
CA ASP A 165 2.57 -15.63 11.26
C ASP A 165 3.93 -16.21 10.86
N ASP A 166 4.07 -16.71 9.62
CA ASP A 166 5.35 -17.23 9.14
C ASP A 166 6.34 -16.10 8.84
N MET A 167 5.86 -14.95 8.37
CA MET A 167 6.68 -13.74 8.24
C MET A 167 7.21 -13.30 9.61
N ILE A 168 6.36 -13.29 10.64
CA ILE A 168 6.75 -12.98 12.02
C ILE A 168 7.77 -14.01 12.52
N LYS A 169 7.48 -15.31 12.42
CA LYS A 169 8.39 -16.41 12.86
C LYS A 169 9.78 -16.33 12.23
N SER A 170 9.87 -15.89 10.98
CA SER A 170 11.13 -15.73 10.25
C SER A 170 11.86 -14.40 10.53
N THR A 171 11.35 -13.56 11.43
CA THR A 171 11.92 -12.23 11.73
C THR A 171 12.64 -12.27 13.08
N GLN A 172 13.97 -12.07 13.08
CA GLN A 172 14.77 -12.02 14.31
C GLN A 172 14.50 -10.74 15.10
N ARG A 173 14.50 -9.58 14.44
CA ARG A 173 14.13 -8.30 15.00
C ARG A 173 13.46 -7.45 13.95
N GLY A 174 12.29 -6.91 14.26
CA GLY A 174 11.51 -6.14 13.30
C GLY A 174 10.24 -5.58 13.91
N LEU A 175 9.36 -5.09 13.07
CA LEU A 175 8.07 -4.54 13.47
C LEU A 175 6.94 -5.19 12.69
N LEU A 176 5.79 -5.37 13.36
CA LEU A 176 4.50 -5.55 12.69
C LEU A 176 3.79 -4.20 12.66
N VAL A 177 3.41 -3.74 11.49
CA VAL A 177 2.66 -2.49 11.28
C VAL A 177 1.32 -2.81 10.64
N THR A 178 0.22 -2.41 11.30
CA THR A 178 -1.13 -2.77 10.87
C THR A 178 -1.72 -1.77 9.90
N ARG A 179 -1.41 -0.47 10.03
CA ARG A 179 -1.82 0.58 9.11
C ARG A 179 -0.98 1.85 9.30
N PHE A 180 -1.16 2.77 8.32
CA PHE A 180 -0.58 4.10 8.38
C PHE A 180 -1.66 5.18 8.50
N TRP A 181 -1.24 6.35 8.96
CA TRP A 181 -2.05 7.55 9.14
C TRP A 181 -1.28 8.81 8.75
N TYR A 182 -2.01 9.87 8.40
CA TYR A 182 -1.44 11.19 8.08
C TYR A 182 -0.40 11.12 6.97
N LEU A 183 -0.73 10.44 5.89
CA LEU A 183 0.14 10.24 4.73
C LEU A 183 0.23 11.52 3.90
N ARG A 184 1.44 12.06 3.74
CA ARG A 184 1.70 13.30 3.00
C ARG A 184 2.86 13.13 2.02
N PRO A 185 2.74 13.68 0.79
CA PRO A 185 3.83 13.65 -0.17
C PRO A 185 4.98 14.55 0.29
N VAL A 186 6.19 14.05 0.13
CA VAL A 186 7.43 14.81 0.36
C VAL A 186 8.10 15.13 -0.97
N ASP A 187 8.25 14.11 -1.83
CA ASP A 187 8.83 14.29 -3.16
C ASP A 187 8.14 13.38 -4.19
N GLN A 188 7.52 14.00 -5.20
CA GLN A 188 6.82 13.27 -6.26
C GLN A 188 7.77 12.54 -7.22
N ARG A 189 9.02 12.98 -7.35
CA ARG A 189 10.02 12.36 -8.25
C ARG A 189 10.54 11.04 -7.72
N THR A 190 10.41 10.80 -6.44
CA THR A 190 10.81 9.55 -5.78
C THR A 190 9.63 8.79 -5.18
N ILE A 191 8.41 9.33 -5.30
CA ILE A 191 7.21 8.88 -4.59
C ILE A 191 7.53 8.77 -3.09
N LEU A 192 8.28 9.75 -2.55
CA LEU A 192 8.60 9.81 -1.13
C LEU A 192 7.42 10.36 -0.35
N TYR A 193 7.00 9.61 0.65
CA TYR A 193 5.93 9.99 1.57
C TYR A 193 6.41 9.99 3.01
N THR A 194 5.80 10.84 3.82
CA THR A 194 5.86 10.76 5.28
C THR A 194 4.50 10.38 5.82
N GLY A 195 4.49 9.77 6.97
CA GLY A 195 3.26 9.40 7.70
C GLY A 195 3.61 8.79 9.05
N LEU A 196 2.59 8.28 9.71
CA LEU A 196 2.69 7.68 11.03
C LEU A 196 2.17 6.25 10.99
N THR A 197 2.77 5.35 11.75
CA THR A 197 2.10 4.08 12.09
C THR A 197 0.92 4.38 13.00
N ARG A 198 -0.13 3.56 12.94
CA ARG A 198 -1.36 3.78 13.73
C ARG A 198 -2.07 2.48 14.05
N ASP A 199 -2.81 2.48 15.18
CA ASP A 199 -3.73 1.42 15.59
C ASP A 199 -3.11 0.01 15.69
N GLY A 200 -1.86 -0.05 16.08
CA GLY A 200 -1.10 -1.27 16.29
C GLY A 200 0.25 -1.30 15.58
N THR A 201 1.28 -0.97 16.33
CA THR A 201 2.68 -1.19 15.95
C THR A 201 3.29 -2.08 17.01
N PHE A 202 3.90 -3.19 16.61
CA PHE A 202 4.38 -4.20 17.55
C PHE A 202 5.83 -4.59 17.25
N LEU A 203 6.64 -4.73 18.30
CA LEU A 203 8.00 -5.22 18.20
C LEU A 203 7.99 -6.74 17.99
N ILE A 204 8.74 -7.20 17.01
CA ILE A 204 9.01 -8.61 16.76
C ILE A 204 10.44 -8.90 17.22
N GLU A 205 10.61 -9.89 18.08
CA GLU A 205 11.90 -10.40 18.53
C GLU A 205 11.89 -11.93 18.55
N ASN A 206 12.91 -12.53 17.95
CA ASN A 206 13.07 -13.98 17.88
C ASN A 206 11.83 -14.72 17.38
N GLY A 207 11.20 -14.17 16.32
CA GLY A 207 10.03 -14.78 15.68
C GLY A 207 8.71 -14.63 16.45
N LYS A 208 8.61 -13.70 17.41
CA LYS A 208 7.41 -13.48 18.22
C LYS A 208 7.13 -12.00 18.39
N ILE A 209 5.85 -11.62 18.43
CA ILE A 209 5.43 -10.30 18.90
C ILE A 209 5.68 -10.24 20.41
N THR A 210 6.46 -9.26 20.86
CA THR A 210 6.88 -9.14 22.25
C THR A 210 6.22 -7.97 22.98
N LYS A 211 6.14 -6.80 22.35
CA LYS A 211 5.64 -5.56 22.98
C LYS A 211 4.96 -4.65 21.96
N PRO A 212 3.95 -3.89 22.39
CA PRO A 212 3.45 -2.76 21.59
C PRO A 212 4.47 -1.61 21.60
N VAL A 213 4.51 -0.87 20.51
CA VAL A 213 5.44 0.23 20.27
C VAL A 213 4.65 1.51 20.03
N LYS A 214 5.13 2.64 20.57
CA LYS A 214 4.62 3.97 20.25
C LYS A 214 4.65 4.20 18.74
N ASN A 215 3.71 4.99 18.24
CA ASN A 215 3.66 5.31 16.82
C ASN A 215 4.97 5.91 16.34
N LEU A 216 5.38 5.52 15.15
CA LEU A 216 6.62 5.94 14.50
C LEU A 216 6.27 6.75 13.25
N ARG A 217 6.96 7.86 13.06
CA ARG A 217 6.97 8.57 11.79
C ARG A 217 7.91 7.84 10.82
N PHE A 218 7.48 7.70 9.59
CA PHE A 218 8.34 7.21 8.51
C PHE A 218 8.56 8.29 7.44
N ASN A 219 9.67 8.19 6.74
CA ASN A 219 9.94 8.83 5.46
C ASN A 219 10.46 7.75 4.53
N ASP A 220 9.61 7.24 3.64
CA ASP A 220 9.98 6.16 2.73
C ASP A 220 9.15 6.20 1.44
N SER A 221 9.61 5.45 0.44
CA SER A 221 8.94 5.31 -0.84
C SER A 221 8.37 3.90 -1.00
N PRO A 222 7.12 3.74 -1.46
CA PRO A 222 6.58 2.43 -1.77
C PRO A 222 7.38 1.70 -2.86
N VAL A 223 8.11 2.43 -3.71
CA VAL A 223 9.03 1.83 -4.69
C VAL A 223 10.22 1.19 -3.97
N PHE A 224 10.81 1.89 -3.00
CA PHE A 224 11.91 1.35 -2.19
C PHE A 224 11.41 0.15 -1.36
N MET A 225 10.26 0.28 -0.71
CA MET A 225 9.62 -0.80 0.03
C MET A 225 9.47 -2.07 -0.82
N LEU A 226 8.95 -1.94 -2.05
CA LEU A 226 8.73 -3.09 -2.93
C LEU A 226 10.03 -3.63 -3.57
N ASN A 227 11.14 -2.89 -3.55
CA ASN A 227 12.47 -3.39 -3.93
C ASN A 227 13.15 -4.16 -2.78
N ASN A 228 12.73 -3.93 -1.55
CA ASN A 228 13.25 -4.62 -0.37
C ASN A 228 12.35 -5.77 0.10
N LEU A 229 11.53 -6.30 -0.79
CA LEU A 229 10.57 -7.36 -0.53
C LEU A 229 11.28 -8.68 -0.17
N GLU A 230 10.90 -9.28 0.96
CA GLU A 230 11.38 -10.59 1.39
C GLU A 230 10.31 -11.68 1.21
N ALA A 231 9.06 -11.39 1.59
CA ALA A 231 7.95 -12.34 1.48
C ALA A 231 6.64 -11.63 1.14
N MET A 232 5.72 -12.38 0.54
CA MET A 232 4.36 -11.95 0.19
C MET A 232 3.36 -13.02 0.62
N GLY A 233 2.22 -12.58 1.13
CA GLY A 233 1.10 -13.44 1.47
C GLY A 233 -0.01 -13.44 0.43
N ILE A 234 -1.16 -13.97 0.81
CA ILE A 234 -2.36 -13.98 -0.03
C ILE A 234 -2.96 -12.57 -0.07
N PRO A 235 -3.29 -12.01 -1.25
CA PRO A 235 -3.90 -10.69 -1.34
C PRO A 235 -5.27 -10.63 -0.65
N GLU A 236 -5.52 -9.55 0.06
CA GLU A 236 -6.78 -9.22 0.70
C GLU A 236 -7.31 -7.89 0.17
N ARG A 237 -8.64 -7.78 0.05
CA ARG A 237 -9.30 -6.52 -0.29
C ARG A 237 -9.30 -5.60 0.93
N VAL A 238 -8.81 -4.38 0.76
CA VAL A 238 -8.70 -3.39 1.83
C VAL A 238 -9.19 -2.02 1.37
N SER A 239 -9.54 -1.15 2.34
CA SER A 239 -9.65 0.29 2.13
C SER A 239 -8.27 0.91 2.31
N ALA A 240 -7.76 1.57 1.28
CA ALA A 240 -6.48 2.26 1.34
C ALA A 240 -6.57 3.67 1.96
N SER A 241 -7.76 4.17 2.17
CA SER A 241 -8.03 5.49 2.74
C SER A 241 -7.61 5.56 4.22
N GLU A 242 -7.06 6.68 4.65
CA GLU A 242 -6.74 6.97 6.04
C GLU A 242 -8.01 6.95 6.91
N GLY A 243 -9.12 7.49 6.43
CA GLY A 243 -10.40 7.57 7.13
C GLY A 243 -11.22 6.29 7.10
N GLY A 244 -10.81 5.30 6.31
CA GLY A 244 -11.61 4.10 6.08
C GLY A 244 -12.74 4.29 5.07
N ASP A 245 -12.73 5.40 4.32
CA ASP A 245 -13.72 5.65 3.27
C ASP A 245 -13.74 4.50 2.25
N PRO A 246 -14.92 4.18 1.68
CA PRO A 246 -15.05 3.08 0.73
C PRO A 246 -14.34 3.30 -0.60
N GLY A 247 -13.65 4.42 -0.78
CA GLY A 247 -12.80 4.82 -1.89
C GLY A 247 -12.50 3.77 -2.95
N GLN A 248 -11.42 3.92 -3.62
CA GLN A 248 -10.93 2.98 -4.63
C GLN A 248 -10.66 1.60 -4.00
N ALA A 249 -11.25 0.56 -4.55
CA ALA A 249 -11.00 -0.81 -4.12
C ALA A 249 -9.54 -1.20 -4.40
N ILE A 250 -8.84 -1.66 -3.38
CA ILE A 250 -7.46 -2.14 -3.45
C ILE A 250 -7.40 -3.56 -2.91
N MET A 251 -6.73 -4.44 -3.64
CA MET A 251 -6.44 -5.81 -3.21
C MET A 251 -4.93 -6.02 -3.22
N VAL A 252 -4.35 -6.20 -2.05
CA VAL A 252 -2.90 -6.31 -1.85
C VAL A 252 -2.57 -7.36 -0.81
N PRO A 253 -1.41 -8.05 -0.92
CA PRO A 253 -0.98 -9.03 0.07
C PRO A 253 -0.41 -8.35 1.32
N PRO A 254 -0.35 -9.02 2.47
CA PRO A 254 0.62 -8.70 3.50
C PRO A 254 2.02 -8.95 2.94
N ILE A 255 2.98 -8.14 3.36
CA ILE A 255 4.37 -8.29 2.90
C ILE A 255 5.35 -8.19 4.05
N LYS A 256 6.50 -8.85 3.89
CA LYS A 256 7.69 -8.62 4.71
C LYS A 256 8.74 -7.92 3.88
N VAL A 257 9.29 -6.82 4.41
CA VAL A 257 10.33 -6.03 3.76
C VAL A 257 11.47 -5.77 4.73
N ARG A 258 12.68 -5.54 4.21
CA ARG A 258 13.81 -5.06 5.00
C ARG A 258 13.99 -3.54 4.83
N ASP A 259 14.73 -2.95 5.77
CA ASP A 259 15.25 -1.59 5.69
C ASP A 259 14.20 -0.46 5.54
N PHE A 260 12.94 -0.67 5.97
CA PHE A 260 11.95 0.39 5.98
C PHE A 260 12.30 1.46 7.01
N ASN A 261 12.25 2.74 6.61
CA ASN A 261 12.85 3.85 7.34
C ASN A 261 11.87 4.59 8.26
N PHE A 262 12.03 4.43 9.57
CA PHE A 262 11.35 5.24 10.58
C PHE A 262 12.28 6.35 11.09
N THR A 263 11.81 7.59 11.12
CA THR A 263 12.63 8.79 11.32
C THR A 263 12.48 9.42 12.70
N SER A 264 11.36 9.21 13.37
CA SER A 264 11.13 9.72 14.74
C SER A 264 9.99 8.97 15.43
N LEU A 265 9.95 9.09 16.75
CA LEU A 265 8.75 8.74 17.53
C LEU A 265 7.64 9.75 17.28
N SER A 266 6.41 9.33 17.48
CA SER A 266 5.23 10.19 17.50
C SER A 266 4.46 9.95 18.79
N ASP A 267 4.10 11.03 19.47
CA ASP A 267 3.22 10.98 20.66
C ASP A 267 1.72 10.97 20.29
N ALA A 268 1.39 10.97 19.00
CA ALA A 268 0.01 10.79 18.54
C ALA A 268 -0.48 9.38 18.89
N VAL A 269 -1.58 9.30 19.62
CA VAL A 269 -2.28 8.06 20.00
C VAL A 269 -3.24 7.64 18.90
#